data_5cd737ff883849614949be5fb3469fde
#
_entry.id   5cd737ff883849614949be5fb3469fde
#
_cell.length_a   1.000
_cell.length_b   1.000
_cell.length_c   1.000
_cell.angle_alpha   90.00
_cell.angle_beta   90.00
_cell.angle_gamma   90.00
#
_symmetry.space_group_name_H-M   'P 1'
#
loop_
_entity.id
_entity.type
_entity.pdbx_description
1 polymer ?
#
loop_
_entity_poly.entity_id
_entity_poly.type
_entity_poly.pdbx_seq_one_letter_code
_entity_poly.pdbx_strand_id
1 'polypeptide(L)'
;MKNHELLCRLALTQLPGIGIAGAHKLLDATEGKVAMLFDHPKDLGDIIPGISPKIASVFDAPEVLRRCEAELSFAEKNHIACLTCDDEAYPSRLRECDDAPLVLFYRGISDLNQRHIISMVGTRNATDYGKDICMRFIGELKELLPDVIIVSGLAYGIDIHAHRAALQHKMETIGVLAHGLDRIYPSVHRRTAAEMTQCGGLLTEFMSGTNPDKQNFVKRNRIVAGISDATIVIESANKGGSLITAEIAESYHRDCFAFPGRINDMLSLIHI
;
A
#
# COMPACT_ATOMS: atom_id res chain seq x y z
N MET A 1 22.50 -1.70 -14.84
CA MET A 1 21.97 -2.98 -14.35
C MET A 1 20.81 -2.78 -13.38
N LYS A 2 20.96 -2.05 -12.23
CA LYS A 2 19.85 -1.85 -11.25
C LYS A 2 18.60 -1.20 -11.85
N ASN A 3 18.73 -0.20 -12.73
CA ASN A 3 17.60 0.46 -13.39
C ASN A 3 16.84 -0.44 -14.37
N HIS A 4 17.54 -1.35 -15.07
CA HIS A 4 16.90 -2.27 -16.01
C HIS A 4 16.11 -3.37 -15.28
N GLU A 5 16.65 -3.90 -14.19
CA GLU A 5 15.94 -4.87 -13.35
C GLU A 5 14.68 -4.25 -12.73
N LEU A 6 14.75 -3.03 -12.21
CA LEU A 6 13.59 -2.30 -11.69
C LEU A 6 12.51 -2.08 -12.78
N LEU A 7 12.93 -1.71 -14.01
CA LEU A 7 12.03 -1.58 -15.16
C LEU A 7 11.29 -2.89 -15.44
N CYS A 8 12.02 -4.01 -15.49
CA CYS A 8 11.46 -5.33 -15.76
C CYS A 8 10.55 -5.83 -14.64
N ARG A 9 10.89 -5.57 -13.38
CA ARG A 9 9.99 -5.85 -12.24
C ARG A 9 8.70 -5.06 -12.30
N LEU A 10 8.79 -3.78 -12.64
CA LEU A 10 7.59 -2.95 -12.84
C LEU A 10 6.77 -3.47 -14.02
N ALA A 11 7.41 -3.79 -15.15
CA ALA A 11 6.73 -4.32 -16.32
C ALA A 11 6.03 -5.65 -16.01
N LEU A 12 6.65 -6.53 -15.23
CA LEU A 12 6.05 -7.80 -14.79
C LEU A 12 4.70 -7.60 -14.09
N THR A 13 4.55 -6.54 -13.30
CA THR A 13 3.27 -6.22 -12.63
C THR A 13 2.16 -5.75 -13.57
N GLN A 14 2.52 -5.38 -14.82
CA GLN A 14 1.60 -4.86 -15.83
C GLN A 14 1.25 -5.87 -16.91
N LEU A 15 1.90 -7.04 -16.93
CA LEU A 15 1.64 -8.05 -17.95
C LEU A 15 0.27 -8.71 -17.78
N PRO A 16 -0.52 -8.84 -18.85
CA PRO A 16 -1.85 -9.46 -18.77
C PRO A 16 -1.75 -10.94 -18.38
N GLY A 17 -2.60 -11.36 -17.44
CA GLY A 17 -2.65 -12.75 -16.97
C GLY A 17 -1.59 -13.14 -15.95
N ILE A 18 -0.68 -12.24 -15.59
CA ILE A 18 0.27 -12.41 -14.48
C ILE A 18 -0.27 -11.64 -13.28
N GLY A 19 -0.84 -12.36 -12.33
CA GLY A 19 -1.22 -11.79 -11.03
C GLY A 19 -0.04 -11.77 -10.07
N ILE A 20 -0.23 -11.19 -8.88
CA ILE A 20 0.82 -11.02 -7.87
C ILE A 20 1.53 -12.35 -7.54
N ALA A 21 0.77 -13.42 -7.28
CA ALA A 21 1.32 -14.75 -6.99
C ALA A 21 2.12 -15.34 -8.18
N GLY A 22 1.68 -15.06 -9.41
CA GLY A 22 2.43 -15.46 -10.62
C GLY A 22 3.73 -14.67 -10.75
N ALA A 23 3.70 -13.39 -10.45
CA ALA A 23 4.87 -12.53 -10.49
C ALA A 23 5.92 -12.95 -9.44
N HIS A 24 5.50 -13.30 -8.21
CA HIS A 24 6.41 -13.85 -7.20
C HIS A 24 7.06 -15.16 -7.64
N LYS A 25 6.27 -16.09 -8.19
CA LYS A 25 6.83 -17.36 -8.71
C LYS A 25 7.86 -17.15 -9.82
N LEU A 26 7.65 -16.15 -10.68
CA LEU A 26 8.61 -15.81 -11.73
C LEU A 26 9.86 -15.14 -11.15
N LEU A 27 9.69 -14.28 -10.14
CA LEU A 27 10.81 -13.68 -9.41
C LEU A 27 11.67 -14.75 -8.74
N ASP A 28 11.06 -15.71 -8.05
CA ASP A 28 11.74 -16.83 -7.40
C ASP A 28 12.45 -17.74 -8.43
N ALA A 29 11.75 -18.10 -9.51
CA ALA A 29 12.31 -18.94 -10.57
C ALA A 29 13.52 -18.32 -11.29
N THR A 30 13.63 -17.00 -11.28
CA THR A 30 14.75 -16.24 -11.87
C THR A 30 15.79 -15.79 -10.84
N GLU A 31 15.70 -16.25 -9.59
CA GLU A 31 16.55 -15.80 -8.50
C GLU A 31 16.63 -14.27 -8.40
N GLY A 32 15.49 -13.60 -8.59
CA GLY A 32 15.37 -12.15 -8.55
C GLY A 32 15.80 -11.42 -9.84
N LYS A 33 16.24 -12.12 -10.89
CA LYS A 33 16.76 -11.56 -12.15
C LYS A 33 15.67 -11.54 -13.23
N VAL A 34 14.60 -10.81 -13.00
CA VAL A 34 13.42 -10.77 -13.88
C VAL A 34 13.74 -10.21 -15.28
N ALA A 35 14.78 -9.38 -15.41
CA ALA A 35 15.19 -8.79 -16.68
C ALA A 35 15.46 -9.86 -17.75
N MET A 36 15.99 -11.03 -17.38
CA MET A 36 16.27 -12.11 -18.34
C MET A 36 15.01 -12.61 -19.07
N LEU A 37 13.83 -12.48 -18.46
CA LEU A 37 12.56 -12.87 -19.08
C LEU A 37 12.17 -11.92 -20.22
N PHE A 38 12.52 -10.65 -20.11
CA PHE A 38 12.25 -9.62 -21.12
C PHE A 38 13.36 -9.54 -22.17
N ASP A 39 14.61 -9.83 -21.78
CA ASP A 39 15.76 -9.80 -22.69
C ASP A 39 15.77 -11.01 -23.66
N HIS A 40 15.24 -12.16 -23.20
CA HIS A 40 15.23 -13.42 -23.95
C HIS A 40 13.82 -14.04 -24.04
N PRO A 41 12.82 -13.34 -24.60
CA PRO A 41 11.43 -13.81 -24.61
C PRO A 41 11.19 -15.08 -25.44
N LYS A 42 12.15 -15.44 -26.32
CA LYS A 42 12.08 -16.66 -27.14
C LYS A 42 12.62 -17.90 -26.40
N ASP A 43 13.47 -17.69 -25.42
CA ASP A 43 14.17 -18.75 -24.69
C ASP A 43 13.54 -19.04 -23.32
N LEU A 44 12.33 -18.52 -23.06
CA LEU A 44 11.64 -18.63 -21.77
C LEU A 44 11.39 -20.09 -21.34
N GLY A 45 11.24 -21.02 -22.29
CA GLY A 45 11.11 -22.45 -22.00
C GLY A 45 12.35 -23.05 -21.36
N ASP A 46 13.54 -22.53 -21.70
CA ASP A 46 14.82 -22.94 -21.15
C ASP A 46 15.07 -22.27 -19.79
N ILE A 47 14.62 -21.02 -19.63
CA ILE A 47 14.75 -20.24 -18.38
C ILE A 47 13.77 -20.76 -17.32
N ILE A 48 12.53 -21.03 -17.71
CA ILE A 48 11.47 -21.51 -16.81
C ILE A 48 10.87 -22.80 -17.39
N PRO A 49 11.37 -23.95 -17.00
CA PRO A 49 10.83 -25.23 -17.45
C PRO A 49 9.34 -25.37 -17.16
N GLY A 50 8.55 -25.67 -18.20
CA GLY A 50 7.11 -25.85 -18.07
C GLY A 50 6.28 -24.57 -18.13
N ILE A 51 6.86 -23.42 -18.45
CA ILE A 51 6.10 -22.19 -18.71
C ILE A 51 5.13 -22.42 -19.89
N SER A 52 3.87 -22.02 -19.71
CA SER A 52 2.90 -22.18 -20.79
C SER A 52 3.20 -21.22 -21.95
N PRO A 53 3.01 -21.61 -23.23
CA PRO A 53 3.21 -20.73 -24.39
C PRO A 53 2.39 -19.43 -24.29
N LYS A 54 1.22 -19.48 -23.66
CA LYS A 54 0.36 -18.31 -23.43
C LYS A 54 1.01 -17.31 -22.48
N ILE A 55 1.68 -17.78 -21.42
CA ILE A 55 2.39 -16.90 -20.49
C ILE A 55 3.70 -16.42 -21.13
N ALA A 56 4.41 -17.29 -21.84
CA ALA A 56 5.63 -16.90 -22.54
C ALA A 56 5.40 -15.76 -23.54
N SER A 57 4.29 -15.81 -24.29
CA SER A 57 3.97 -14.80 -25.30
C SER A 57 3.71 -13.38 -24.75
N VAL A 58 3.41 -13.21 -23.45
CA VAL A 58 3.13 -11.87 -22.89
C VAL A 58 4.41 -11.09 -22.57
N PHE A 59 5.60 -11.71 -22.61
CA PHE A 59 6.86 -11.03 -22.36
C PHE A 59 7.40 -10.24 -23.55
N ASP A 60 6.92 -10.51 -24.77
CA ASP A 60 7.15 -9.65 -25.95
C ASP A 60 6.19 -8.45 -25.89
N ALA A 61 6.44 -7.53 -24.98
CA ALA A 61 5.55 -6.44 -24.63
C ALA A 61 6.25 -5.06 -24.65
N PRO A 62 6.73 -4.58 -25.81
CA PRO A 62 7.46 -3.32 -25.89
C PRO A 62 6.63 -2.10 -25.44
N GLU A 63 5.30 -2.15 -25.57
CA GLU A 63 4.41 -1.09 -25.10
C GLU A 63 4.40 -1.00 -23.57
N VAL A 64 4.39 -2.16 -22.90
CA VAL A 64 4.45 -2.22 -21.42
C VAL A 64 5.77 -1.65 -20.93
N LEU A 65 6.89 -2.06 -21.54
CA LEU A 65 8.21 -1.53 -21.20
C LEU A 65 8.27 0.00 -21.37
N ARG A 66 7.82 0.53 -22.52
CA ARG A 66 7.77 1.99 -22.76
C ARG A 66 6.92 2.72 -21.71
N ARG A 67 5.77 2.14 -21.34
CA ARG A 67 4.93 2.74 -20.28
C ARG A 67 5.63 2.75 -18.92
N CYS A 68 6.35 1.68 -18.59
CA CYS A 68 7.12 1.58 -17.35
C CYS A 68 8.33 2.53 -17.35
N GLU A 69 9.03 2.71 -18.48
CA GLU A 69 10.09 3.70 -18.63
C GLU A 69 9.57 5.13 -18.37
N ALA A 70 8.41 5.46 -18.94
CA ALA A 70 7.75 6.74 -18.71
C ALA A 70 7.38 6.92 -17.21
N GLU A 71 6.96 5.84 -16.53
CA GLU A 71 6.66 5.88 -15.10
C GLU A 71 7.92 6.11 -14.25
N LEU A 72 9.01 5.41 -14.52
CA LEU A 72 10.27 5.62 -13.80
C LEU A 72 10.79 7.04 -14.01
N SER A 73 10.68 7.58 -15.23
CA SER A 73 11.03 8.98 -15.52
C SER A 73 10.12 9.98 -14.79
N PHE A 74 8.83 9.66 -14.67
CA PHE A 74 7.89 10.45 -13.87
C PHE A 74 8.25 10.42 -12.38
N ALA A 75 8.57 9.24 -11.85
CA ALA A 75 8.97 9.07 -10.45
C ALA A 75 10.22 9.89 -10.13
N GLU A 76 11.25 9.81 -10.96
CA GLU A 76 12.49 10.56 -10.80
C GLU A 76 12.26 12.09 -10.79
N LYS A 77 11.50 12.61 -11.76
CA LYS A 77 11.16 14.03 -11.86
C LYS A 77 10.36 14.57 -10.67
N ASN A 78 9.59 13.71 -10.01
CA ASN A 78 8.73 14.09 -8.88
C ASN A 78 9.29 13.66 -7.51
N HIS A 79 10.56 13.24 -7.45
CA HIS A 79 11.21 12.78 -6.22
C HIS A 79 10.41 11.65 -5.53
N ILE A 80 9.93 10.70 -6.32
CA ILE A 80 9.23 9.50 -5.85
C ILE A 80 10.23 8.36 -5.85
N ALA A 81 10.44 7.74 -4.70
CA ALA A 81 11.25 6.54 -4.58
C ALA A 81 10.49 5.34 -5.15
N CYS A 82 11.16 4.53 -5.98
CA CYS A 82 10.68 3.24 -6.45
C CYS A 82 11.39 2.16 -5.64
N LEU A 83 10.67 1.45 -4.80
CA LEU A 83 11.19 0.46 -3.87
C LEU A 83 10.81 -0.95 -4.33
N THR A 84 11.78 -1.83 -4.41
CA THR A 84 11.58 -3.27 -4.67
C THR A 84 11.78 -4.07 -3.39
N CYS A 85 11.30 -5.29 -3.33
CA CYS A 85 11.44 -6.15 -2.14
C CYS A 85 12.89 -6.41 -1.72
N ASP A 86 13.87 -6.18 -2.60
CA ASP A 86 15.31 -6.32 -2.30
C ASP A 86 15.93 -5.05 -1.69
N ASP A 87 15.23 -3.91 -1.75
CA ASP A 87 15.72 -2.66 -1.17
C ASP A 87 15.54 -2.64 0.35
N GLU A 88 16.53 -2.16 1.09
CA GLU A 88 16.45 -2.02 2.56
C GLU A 88 15.30 -1.09 2.98
N ALA A 89 15.01 -0.07 2.18
CA ALA A 89 13.93 0.87 2.43
C ALA A 89 12.53 0.30 2.15
N TYR A 90 12.43 -0.90 1.55
CA TYR A 90 11.13 -1.56 1.38
C TYR A 90 10.60 -2.02 2.73
N PRO A 91 9.29 -1.83 3.04
CA PRO A 91 8.72 -2.22 4.33
C PRO A 91 8.95 -3.71 4.63
N SER A 92 9.77 -4.02 5.63
CA SER A 92 10.12 -5.41 6.00
C SER A 92 8.89 -6.23 6.37
N ARG A 93 7.94 -5.62 7.10
CA ARG A 93 6.68 -6.27 7.48
C ARG A 93 5.84 -6.67 6.25
N LEU A 94 5.79 -5.81 5.25
CA LEU A 94 5.05 -6.08 4.02
C LEU A 94 5.77 -7.12 3.14
N ARG A 95 7.11 -7.15 3.18
CA ARG A 95 7.92 -8.17 2.47
C ARG A 95 7.59 -9.60 2.92
N GLU A 96 7.20 -9.78 4.18
CA GLU A 96 6.81 -11.08 4.74
C GLU A 96 5.43 -11.57 4.26
N CYS A 97 4.63 -10.71 3.61
CA CYS A 97 3.32 -11.08 3.10
C CYS A 97 3.43 -11.77 1.75
N ASP A 98 2.69 -12.87 1.54
CA ASP A 98 2.70 -13.68 0.30
C ASP A 98 2.30 -12.89 -0.95
N ASP A 99 1.57 -11.81 -0.78
CA ASP A 99 1.09 -10.93 -1.85
C ASP A 99 1.74 -9.52 -1.80
N ALA A 100 2.95 -9.43 -1.26
CA ALA A 100 3.72 -8.18 -1.23
C ALA A 100 3.87 -7.57 -2.63
N PRO A 101 3.68 -6.26 -2.83
CA PRO A 101 3.92 -5.62 -4.12
C PRO A 101 5.38 -5.76 -4.57
N LEU A 102 5.63 -6.14 -5.84
CA LEU A 102 6.99 -6.20 -6.37
C LEU A 102 7.68 -4.83 -6.40
N VAL A 103 6.88 -3.79 -6.62
CA VAL A 103 7.34 -2.40 -6.68
C VAL A 103 6.36 -1.51 -5.91
N LEU A 104 6.91 -0.65 -5.07
CA LEU A 104 6.19 0.41 -4.38
C LEU A 104 6.72 1.78 -4.82
N PHE A 105 5.82 2.74 -4.92
CA PHE A 105 6.13 4.15 -5.15
C PHE A 105 5.92 4.90 -3.84
N TYR A 106 6.96 5.57 -3.34
CA TYR A 106 6.93 6.29 -2.08
C TYR A 106 7.38 7.74 -2.25
N ARG A 107 6.61 8.66 -1.69
CA ARG A 107 6.94 10.08 -1.61
C ARG A 107 6.77 10.55 -0.17
N GLY A 108 7.85 10.75 0.52
CA GLY A 108 7.84 11.16 1.93
C GLY A 108 9.23 11.11 2.53
N ILE A 109 9.28 11.30 3.85
CA ILE A 109 10.52 11.34 4.63
C ILE A 109 10.59 10.26 5.73
N SER A 110 9.46 9.60 6.05
CA SER A 110 9.42 8.59 7.10
C SER A 110 10.17 7.32 6.71
N ASP A 111 10.80 6.69 7.68
CA ASP A 111 11.33 5.34 7.57
C ASP A 111 10.16 4.33 7.56
N LEU A 112 10.00 3.61 6.46
CA LEU A 112 8.97 2.57 6.32
C LEU A 112 9.24 1.32 7.19
N ASN A 113 10.41 1.26 7.83
CA ASN A 113 10.84 0.21 8.75
C ASN A 113 10.90 0.69 10.21
N GLN A 114 10.23 1.82 10.53
CA GLN A 114 10.14 2.31 11.90
C GLN A 114 9.66 1.21 12.85
N ARG A 115 10.15 1.24 14.09
CA ARG A 115 9.94 0.20 15.11
C ARG A 115 8.46 -0.10 15.37
N HIS A 116 7.62 0.93 15.36
CA HIS A 116 6.18 0.82 15.61
C HIS A 116 5.40 1.50 14.50
N ILE A 117 4.55 0.75 13.83
CA ILE A 117 3.65 1.22 12.78
C ILE A 117 2.25 0.69 13.07
N ILE A 118 1.27 1.58 13.20
CA ILE A 118 -0.11 1.21 13.52
C ILE A 118 -1.03 1.70 12.41
N SER A 119 -1.85 0.82 11.85
CA SER A 119 -2.91 1.22 10.93
C SER A 119 -4.19 1.57 11.67
N MET A 120 -4.83 2.65 11.25
CA MET A 120 -6.15 3.06 11.72
C MET A 120 -7.12 3.10 10.55
N VAL A 121 -8.19 2.33 10.65
CA VAL A 121 -9.17 2.18 9.56
C VAL A 121 -10.60 2.30 10.10
N GLY A 122 -11.54 2.59 9.20
CA GLY A 122 -12.93 2.67 9.61
C GLY A 122 -13.89 3.09 8.51
N THR A 123 -15.11 3.43 8.91
CA THR A 123 -16.17 3.89 8.02
C THR A 123 -15.81 5.20 7.32
N ARG A 124 -16.30 5.35 6.08
CA ARG A 124 -16.21 6.62 5.34
C ARG A 124 -17.12 7.71 5.89
N ASN A 125 -18.13 7.33 6.67
CA ASN A 125 -19.09 8.23 7.31
C ASN A 125 -18.85 8.25 8.83
N ALA A 126 -17.65 8.72 9.24
CA ALA A 126 -17.29 8.80 10.64
C ALA A 126 -18.25 9.66 11.45
N THR A 127 -18.70 9.14 12.58
CA THR A 127 -19.48 9.90 13.55
C THR A 127 -18.60 10.90 14.31
N ASP A 128 -19.18 11.80 15.08
CA ASP A 128 -18.39 12.69 15.95
C ASP A 128 -17.65 11.91 17.02
N TYR A 129 -18.20 10.77 17.48
CA TYR A 129 -17.52 9.84 18.38
C TYR A 129 -16.26 9.26 17.72
N GLY A 130 -16.35 8.73 16.49
CA GLY A 130 -15.20 8.18 15.79
C GLY A 130 -14.10 9.22 15.52
N LYS A 131 -14.49 10.47 15.22
CA LYS A 131 -13.55 11.58 15.05
C LYS A 131 -12.84 11.93 16.39
N ASP A 132 -13.59 11.96 17.49
CA ASP A 132 -13.06 12.22 18.84
C ASP A 132 -12.10 11.10 19.26
N ILE A 133 -12.46 9.84 19.03
CA ILE A 133 -11.57 8.70 19.27
C ILE A 133 -10.26 8.83 18.49
N CYS A 134 -10.28 9.16 17.21
CA CYS A 134 -9.06 9.38 16.44
C CYS A 134 -8.15 10.43 17.10
N MET A 135 -8.73 11.56 17.51
CA MET A 135 -7.97 12.65 18.09
C MET A 135 -7.37 12.28 19.46
N ARG A 136 -8.19 11.71 20.34
CA ARG A 136 -7.79 11.37 21.71
C ARG A 136 -6.79 10.22 21.73
N PHE A 137 -7.10 9.14 21.01
CA PHE A 137 -6.25 7.95 20.97
C PHE A 137 -4.86 8.27 20.42
N ILE A 138 -4.77 9.02 19.30
CA ILE A 138 -3.48 9.43 18.74
C ILE A 138 -2.73 10.37 19.67
N GLY A 139 -3.44 11.27 20.39
CA GLY A 139 -2.84 12.12 21.38
C GLY A 139 -2.24 11.33 22.55
N GLU A 140 -2.98 10.37 23.11
CA GLU A 140 -2.50 9.49 24.19
C GLU A 140 -1.37 8.57 23.70
N LEU A 141 -1.48 8.08 22.45
CA LEU A 141 -0.44 7.25 21.83
C LEU A 141 0.88 8.01 21.67
N LYS A 142 0.84 9.31 21.35
CA LYS A 142 2.03 10.18 21.28
C LYS A 142 2.79 10.24 22.59
N GLU A 143 2.10 10.22 23.72
CA GLU A 143 2.73 10.24 25.05
C GLU A 143 3.41 8.90 25.39
N LEU A 144 2.85 7.79 24.91
CA LEU A 144 3.32 6.44 25.20
C LEU A 144 4.38 5.96 24.19
N LEU A 145 4.17 6.24 22.92
CA LEU A 145 5.00 5.80 21.79
C LEU A 145 5.25 6.99 20.84
N PRO A 146 6.15 7.91 21.19
CA PRO A 146 6.35 9.17 20.47
C PRO A 146 6.79 8.99 19.00
N ASP A 147 7.41 7.87 18.69
CA ASP A 147 7.96 7.57 17.35
C ASP A 147 7.08 6.64 16.52
N VAL A 148 5.84 6.33 16.97
CA VAL A 148 4.94 5.48 16.20
C VAL A 148 4.43 6.20 14.95
N ILE A 149 4.41 5.47 13.83
CA ILE A 149 3.84 5.95 12.57
C ILE A 149 2.38 5.51 12.47
N ILE A 150 1.50 6.45 12.12
CA ILE A 150 0.10 6.15 11.82
C ILE A 150 -0.08 5.91 10.33
N VAL A 151 -0.62 4.76 9.97
CA VAL A 151 -0.92 4.38 8.57
C VAL A 151 -2.42 4.35 8.35
N SER A 152 -2.88 4.88 7.22
CA SER A 152 -4.27 4.77 6.78
C SER A 152 -4.40 4.98 5.27
N GLY A 153 -5.63 4.99 4.76
CA GLY A 153 -5.89 4.99 3.33
C GLY A 153 -6.19 6.34 2.70
N LEU A 154 -6.13 7.43 3.43
CA LEU A 154 -6.49 8.79 2.98
C LEU A 154 -7.93 8.90 2.41
N ALA A 155 -8.81 7.95 2.70
CA ALA A 155 -10.22 7.98 2.31
C ALA A 155 -11.03 8.96 3.18
N TYR A 156 -12.31 9.14 2.84
CA TYR A 156 -13.25 9.86 3.72
C TYR A 156 -13.41 9.15 5.07
N GLY A 157 -13.89 9.87 6.07
CA GLY A 157 -14.23 9.33 7.39
C GLY A 157 -13.01 9.07 8.28
N ILE A 158 -12.88 7.90 8.83
CA ILE A 158 -11.85 7.59 9.83
C ILE A 158 -10.43 7.83 9.28
N ASP A 159 -10.14 7.40 8.05
CA ASP A 159 -8.80 7.53 7.45
C ASP A 159 -8.28 8.97 7.51
N ILE A 160 -9.06 9.93 6.99
CA ILE A 160 -8.63 11.33 6.98
C ILE A 160 -8.55 11.92 8.39
N HIS A 161 -9.41 11.48 9.33
CA HIS A 161 -9.38 11.96 10.70
C HIS A 161 -8.15 11.41 11.45
N ALA A 162 -7.75 10.16 11.21
CA ALA A 162 -6.51 9.60 11.72
C ALA A 162 -5.29 10.39 11.23
N HIS A 163 -5.18 10.67 9.93
CA HIS A 163 -4.10 11.49 9.38
C HIS A 163 -4.06 12.91 9.98
N ARG A 164 -5.21 13.58 10.07
CA ARG A 164 -5.29 14.93 10.66
C ARG A 164 -4.93 14.95 12.13
N ALA A 165 -5.37 13.95 12.90
CA ALA A 165 -4.99 13.81 14.29
C ALA A 165 -3.48 13.60 14.45
N ALA A 166 -2.86 12.72 13.65
CA ALA A 166 -1.42 12.51 13.65
C ALA A 166 -0.66 13.82 13.34
N LEU A 167 -1.05 14.54 12.29
CA LEU A 167 -0.46 15.85 11.94
C LEU A 167 -0.60 16.88 13.06
N GLN A 168 -1.77 16.95 13.69
CA GLN A 168 -2.02 17.89 14.80
C GLN A 168 -1.14 17.59 16.00
N HIS A 169 -0.90 16.30 16.30
CA HIS A 169 -0.01 15.85 17.37
C HIS A 169 1.46 15.75 16.94
N LYS A 170 1.82 16.24 15.74
CA LYS A 170 3.18 16.21 15.19
C LYS A 170 3.76 14.79 15.13
N MET A 171 2.93 13.81 14.79
CA MET A 171 3.31 12.43 14.54
C MET A 171 3.43 12.17 13.05
N GLU A 172 4.32 11.27 12.70
CA GLU A 172 4.47 10.81 11.32
C GLU A 172 3.24 10.01 10.89
N THR A 173 2.84 10.22 9.62
CA THR A 173 1.69 9.47 9.09
C THR A 173 1.86 9.17 7.61
N ILE A 174 1.52 7.95 7.21
CA ILE A 174 1.67 7.45 5.84
C ILE A 174 0.30 7.14 5.25
N GLY A 175 -0.01 7.81 4.15
CA GLY A 175 -1.21 7.54 3.36
C GLY A 175 -0.93 6.50 2.28
N VAL A 176 -1.57 5.34 2.37
CA VAL A 176 -1.51 4.34 1.30
C VAL A 176 -2.62 4.63 0.30
N LEU A 177 -2.28 4.79 -0.98
CA LEU A 177 -3.23 5.26 -2.00
C LEU A 177 -3.69 4.11 -2.92
N ALA A 178 -4.93 4.22 -3.42
CA ALA A 178 -5.53 3.27 -4.37
C ALA A 178 -5.41 3.75 -5.84
N HIS A 179 -4.45 4.62 -6.11
CA HIS A 179 -4.16 5.26 -7.40
C HIS A 179 -2.71 5.74 -7.44
N GLY A 180 -2.23 6.19 -8.60
CA GLY A 180 -0.88 6.73 -8.74
C GLY A 180 -0.65 8.05 -8.00
N LEU A 181 0.63 8.40 -7.77
CA LEU A 181 1.04 9.62 -7.07
C LEU A 181 0.94 10.91 -7.92
N ASP A 182 0.40 10.81 -9.15
CA ASP A 182 0.12 11.94 -10.04
C ASP A 182 -1.11 12.77 -9.59
N ARG A 183 -1.92 12.23 -8.72
CA ARG A 183 -3.14 12.87 -8.21
C ARG A 183 -3.40 12.52 -6.76
N ILE A 184 -4.33 13.25 -6.14
CA ILE A 184 -4.88 12.93 -4.81
C ILE A 184 -6.39 12.74 -4.92
N TYR A 185 -6.85 11.60 -4.42
CA TYR A 185 -8.27 11.28 -4.30
C TYR A 185 -8.61 10.84 -2.86
N PRO A 186 -9.66 11.41 -2.26
CA PRO A 186 -10.48 12.53 -2.76
C PRO A 186 -9.70 13.85 -2.85
N SER A 187 -10.03 14.69 -3.82
CA SER A 187 -9.31 15.95 -4.07
C SER A 187 -9.36 16.94 -2.91
N VAL A 188 -10.40 16.85 -2.07
CA VAL A 188 -10.53 17.65 -0.84
C VAL A 188 -9.45 17.36 0.21
N HIS A 189 -8.74 16.25 0.11
CA HIS A 189 -7.67 15.86 1.01
C HIS A 189 -6.27 16.32 0.54
N ARG A 190 -6.19 17.08 -0.57
CA ARG A 190 -4.92 17.55 -1.15
C ARG A 190 -4.02 18.28 -0.15
N ARG A 191 -4.62 19.17 0.66
CA ARG A 191 -3.86 19.92 1.66
C ARG A 191 -3.24 18.97 2.70
N THR A 192 -4.04 18.08 3.25
CA THR A 192 -3.56 17.07 4.22
C THR A 192 -2.48 16.19 3.61
N ALA A 193 -2.68 15.70 2.36
CA ALA A 193 -1.66 14.92 1.65
C ALA A 193 -0.34 15.67 1.46
N ALA A 194 -0.39 16.97 1.14
CA ALA A 194 0.81 17.79 1.03
C ALA A 194 1.54 17.96 2.38
N GLU A 195 0.80 18.17 3.47
CA GLU A 195 1.36 18.22 4.83
C GLU A 195 2.00 16.87 5.21
N MET A 196 1.36 15.74 4.87
CA MET A 196 1.89 14.40 5.12
C MET A 196 3.24 14.15 4.42
N THR A 197 3.47 14.67 3.22
CA THR A 197 4.77 14.49 2.54
C THR A 197 5.93 15.19 3.23
N GLN A 198 5.66 16.11 4.17
CA GLN A 198 6.68 16.85 4.92
C GLN A 198 6.99 16.21 6.29
N CYS A 199 6.13 15.35 6.81
CA CYS A 199 6.29 14.72 8.12
C CYS A 199 5.84 13.27 8.15
N GLY A 200 5.85 12.60 7.02
CA GLY A 200 5.34 11.26 6.84
C GLY A 200 5.54 10.84 5.39
N GLY A 201 4.47 10.44 4.72
CA GLY A 201 4.55 10.12 3.30
C GLY A 201 3.26 9.63 2.66
N LEU A 202 3.37 9.41 1.35
CA LEU A 202 2.36 8.78 0.51
C LEU A 202 2.96 7.55 -0.16
N LEU A 203 2.28 6.43 -0.09
CA LEU A 203 2.72 5.13 -0.58
C LEU A 203 1.68 4.55 -1.53
N THR A 204 2.10 3.91 -2.62
CA THR A 204 1.21 3.18 -3.52
C THR A 204 1.95 2.11 -4.32
N GLU A 205 1.23 1.10 -4.79
CA GLU A 205 1.71 0.14 -5.81
C GLU A 205 1.28 0.53 -7.23
N PHE A 206 0.41 1.53 -7.37
CA PHE A 206 -0.19 1.90 -8.65
C PHE A 206 0.63 2.96 -9.38
N MET A 207 0.84 2.75 -10.68
CA MET A 207 1.48 3.72 -11.56
C MET A 207 0.63 4.98 -11.75
N SER A 208 1.27 6.08 -12.15
CA SER A 208 0.60 7.31 -12.56
C SER A 208 -0.47 7.04 -13.63
N GLY A 209 -1.53 7.83 -13.64
CA GLY A 209 -2.66 7.62 -14.55
C GLY A 209 -3.66 6.55 -14.09
N THR A 210 -3.35 5.75 -13.06
CA THR A 210 -4.31 4.78 -12.50
C THR A 210 -5.45 5.50 -11.80
N ASN A 211 -6.69 5.16 -12.15
CA ASN A 211 -7.89 5.73 -11.54
C ASN A 211 -8.18 5.11 -10.16
N PRO A 212 -8.82 5.87 -9.25
CA PRO A 212 -9.22 5.38 -7.93
C PRO A 212 -10.49 4.52 -8.02
N ASP A 213 -10.41 3.37 -8.69
CA ASP A 213 -11.52 2.45 -8.89
C ASP A 213 -11.79 1.61 -7.63
N LYS A 214 -13.03 1.13 -7.47
CA LYS A 214 -13.45 0.35 -6.30
C LYS A 214 -12.54 -0.85 -6.01
N GLN A 215 -12.10 -1.55 -7.06
CA GLN A 215 -11.22 -2.71 -6.93
C GLN A 215 -9.84 -2.33 -6.38
N ASN A 216 -9.31 -1.15 -6.75
CA ASN A 216 -8.02 -0.68 -6.29
C ASN A 216 -8.03 -0.33 -4.80
N PHE A 217 -9.17 0.15 -4.27
CA PHE A 217 -9.31 0.37 -2.82
C PHE A 217 -9.22 -0.94 -2.04
N VAL A 218 -9.83 -2.01 -2.55
CA VAL A 218 -9.74 -3.33 -1.90
C VAL A 218 -8.32 -3.88 -1.99
N LYS A 219 -7.69 -3.81 -3.16
CA LYS A 219 -6.29 -4.25 -3.36
C LYS A 219 -5.32 -3.50 -2.43
N ARG A 220 -5.47 -2.19 -2.31
CA ARG A 220 -4.62 -1.34 -1.47
C ARG A 220 -4.68 -1.71 0.02
N ASN A 221 -5.83 -2.17 0.51
CA ASN A 221 -6.01 -2.47 1.93
C ASN A 221 -4.99 -3.48 2.48
N ARG A 222 -4.53 -4.42 1.64
CA ARG A 222 -3.48 -5.36 2.03
C ARG A 222 -2.15 -4.68 2.35
N ILE A 223 -1.85 -3.57 1.70
CA ILE A 223 -0.64 -2.78 1.99
C ILE A 223 -0.81 -2.06 3.33
N VAL A 224 -2.00 -1.51 3.63
CA VAL A 224 -2.29 -0.89 4.93
C VAL A 224 -2.11 -1.89 6.06
N ALA A 225 -2.66 -3.10 5.91
CA ALA A 225 -2.54 -4.18 6.88
C ALA A 225 -1.09 -4.69 6.99
N GLY A 226 -0.46 -4.97 5.84
CA GLY A 226 0.84 -5.63 5.78
C GLY A 226 2.02 -4.79 6.26
N ILE A 227 1.96 -3.45 6.14
CA ILE A 227 3.02 -2.55 6.62
C ILE A 227 2.98 -2.33 8.13
N SER A 228 1.86 -2.67 8.80
CA SER A 228 1.59 -2.31 10.19
C SER A 228 1.82 -3.48 11.14
N ASP A 229 2.20 -3.19 12.39
CA ASP A 229 2.27 -4.16 13.48
C ASP A 229 0.85 -4.54 13.96
N ALA A 230 -0.05 -3.54 13.97
CA ALA A 230 -1.43 -3.73 14.39
C ALA A 230 -2.39 -2.89 13.54
N THR A 231 -3.61 -3.38 13.39
CA THR A 231 -4.72 -2.68 12.74
C THR A 231 -5.79 -2.34 13.77
N ILE A 232 -6.15 -1.05 13.85
CA ILE A 232 -7.18 -0.56 14.77
C ILE A 232 -8.40 -0.12 13.97
N VAL A 233 -9.53 -0.77 14.21
CA VAL A 233 -10.82 -0.40 13.62
C VAL A 233 -11.57 0.51 14.58
N ILE A 234 -11.86 1.75 14.14
CA ILE A 234 -12.52 2.76 14.98
C ILE A 234 -14.04 2.62 14.93
N GLU A 235 -14.58 2.59 13.72
CA GLU A 235 -16.01 2.40 13.44
C GLU A 235 -16.16 1.67 12.12
N SER A 236 -17.09 0.72 12.03
CA SER A 236 -17.40 0.05 10.77
C SER A 236 -18.87 -0.33 10.68
N ALA A 237 -19.43 -0.27 9.48
CA ALA A 237 -20.68 -0.95 9.17
C ALA A 237 -20.43 -2.45 9.02
N ASN A 238 -21.47 -3.28 9.24
CA ASN A 238 -21.42 -4.76 9.18
C ASN A 238 -20.79 -5.35 7.89
N LYS A 239 -20.69 -4.58 6.82
CA LYS A 239 -20.04 -4.95 5.55
C LYS A 239 -19.10 -3.82 5.09
N GLY A 240 -18.36 -3.22 6.01
CA GLY A 240 -17.45 -2.13 5.72
C GLY A 240 -16.12 -2.59 5.14
N GLY A 241 -15.49 -1.75 4.30
CA GLY A 241 -14.15 -2.03 3.77
C GLY A 241 -13.06 -2.10 4.84
N SER A 242 -13.28 -1.52 6.03
CA SER A 242 -12.39 -1.61 7.19
C SER A 242 -12.32 -3.03 7.77
N LEU A 243 -13.43 -3.79 7.70
CA LEU A 243 -13.45 -5.20 8.13
C LEU A 243 -12.61 -6.07 7.20
N ILE A 244 -12.65 -5.81 5.90
CA ILE A 244 -11.76 -6.47 4.92
C ILE A 244 -10.29 -6.22 5.29
N THR A 245 -9.95 -5.01 5.73
CA THR A 245 -8.58 -4.70 6.17
C THR A 245 -8.20 -5.47 7.44
N ALA A 246 -9.13 -5.59 8.39
CA ALA A 246 -8.93 -6.38 9.61
C ALA A 246 -8.75 -7.88 9.29
N GLU A 247 -9.62 -8.46 8.46
CA GLU A 247 -9.50 -9.86 8.00
C GLU A 247 -8.15 -10.12 7.30
N ILE A 248 -7.68 -9.19 6.47
CA ILE A 248 -6.36 -9.28 5.83
C ILE A 248 -5.25 -9.21 6.89
N ALA A 249 -5.33 -8.29 7.87
CA ALA A 249 -4.34 -8.17 8.93
C ALA A 249 -4.25 -9.47 9.75
N GLU A 250 -5.38 -10.07 10.10
CA GLU A 250 -5.42 -11.38 10.76
C GLU A 250 -4.77 -12.48 9.91
N SER A 251 -5.01 -12.49 8.58
CA SER A 251 -4.39 -13.46 7.67
C SER A 251 -2.85 -13.30 7.59
N TYR A 252 -2.33 -12.10 7.88
CA TYR A 252 -0.90 -11.81 7.99
C TYR A 252 -0.36 -11.99 9.41
N HIS A 253 -1.17 -12.54 10.34
CA HIS A 253 -0.83 -12.70 11.75
C HIS A 253 -0.47 -11.37 12.44
N ARG A 254 -1.15 -10.26 12.05
CA ARG A 254 -1.04 -8.95 12.70
C ARG A 254 -2.17 -8.78 13.71
N ASP A 255 -1.88 -8.10 14.80
CA ASP A 255 -2.88 -7.83 15.82
C ASP A 255 -4.00 -6.94 15.29
N CYS A 256 -5.24 -7.26 15.66
CA CYS A 256 -6.42 -6.49 15.33
C CYS A 256 -7.13 -6.03 16.59
N PHE A 257 -7.43 -4.73 16.64
CA PHE A 257 -8.15 -4.10 17.76
C PHE A 257 -9.35 -3.34 17.21
N ALA A 258 -10.40 -3.26 18.03
CA ALA A 258 -11.58 -2.49 17.72
C ALA A 258 -11.98 -1.60 18.89
N PHE A 259 -12.33 -0.35 18.61
CA PHE A 259 -12.93 0.51 19.64
C PHE A 259 -14.38 0.11 19.87
N PRO A 260 -14.80 -0.04 21.15
CA PRO A 260 -16.18 -0.37 21.46
C PRO A 260 -17.11 0.80 21.10
N GLY A 261 -18.21 0.49 20.43
CA GLY A 261 -19.32 1.42 20.24
C GLY A 261 -20.49 1.12 21.18
N ARG A 262 -21.55 1.91 21.12
CA ARG A 262 -22.78 1.60 21.84
C ARG A 262 -23.49 0.40 21.22
N ILE A 263 -24.19 -0.40 22.04
CA ILE A 263 -24.88 -1.63 21.60
C ILE A 263 -25.85 -1.37 20.42
N ASN A 264 -26.47 -0.20 20.40
CA ASN A 264 -27.48 0.17 19.40
C ASN A 264 -26.91 0.99 18.23
N ASP A 265 -25.61 1.24 18.18
CA ASP A 265 -25.01 1.97 17.07
C ASP A 265 -24.78 1.04 15.87
N MET A 266 -25.26 1.45 14.69
CA MET A 266 -25.05 0.70 13.45
C MET A 266 -23.59 0.56 13.03
N LEU A 267 -22.72 1.37 13.58
CA LEU A 267 -21.26 1.36 13.35
C LEU A 267 -20.48 0.77 14.52
N SER A 268 -21.19 0.18 15.49
CA SER A 268 -20.57 -0.48 16.63
C SER A 268 -19.92 -1.81 16.22
N LEU A 269 -18.70 -2.04 16.70
CA LEU A 269 -17.92 -3.24 16.47
C LEU A 269 -18.10 -4.30 17.57
N ILE A 270 -19.10 -4.13 18.44
CA ILE A 270 -19.35 -5.02 19.60
C ILE A 270 -19.71 -6.46 19.18
N HIS A 271 -20.00 -6.67 17.91
CA HIS A 271 -20.40 -7.98 17.36
C HIS A 271 -19.33 -8.61 16.46
N ILE A 272 -18.10 -8.08 16.48
CA ILE A 272 -16.96 -8.60 15.71
C ILE A 272 -16.02 -9.35 16.65
#